data_7daec0ac78a01ff7d8fead84ff07107b
#
_entry.id   7daec0ac78a01ff7d8fead84ff07107b
#
_cell.length_a   1.000
_cell.length_b   1.000
_cell.length_c   1.000
_cell.angle_alpha   90.00
_cell.angle_beta   90.00
_cell.angle_gamma   90.00
#
_symmetry.space_group_name_H-M   'P 1'
#
loop_
_entity.id
_entity.type
_entity.pdbx_description
1 polymer ?
#
loop_
_entity_poly.entity_id
_entity_poly.type
_entity_poly.pdbx_seq_one_letter_code
_entity_poly.pdbx_strand_id
1 'polypeptide(L)'
;MERPRRLRLRPSMRRLVREISLEPRHLIWPLFVHRGPDPEPIASMPGQLRHSMDSLLTAAAEAVHLQLGGIMVFGVLPQQEKNATGSGAYAEDGLVQEAIRRIKAEHPDLLVLADTCLCEYTDHGHCGIVHEGTVDNDATLELLAKTAVSQARAGADVIAPSAMMDGQVAAIRAALDGAGFAGTPILSYAVKYASAFYGPFRDAADSAPAFGDRSSYQMDPAGGYWDALREAEIDDREGADMLMVKPALPYMDVLPLLKQRFHKPLAAYHVSGEYAMVKAAALNGWIDERRVVLESLVALRRAGAQFVLTYFAPDAARWLLEG
;
A
#
# COMPACT_ATOMS: atom_id res chain seq x y z
N MET A 1 -47.87 -3.24 -5.66
CA MET A 1 -46.81 -2.34 -5.11
C MET A 1 -45.66 -3.16 -4.57
N GLU A 2 -44.46 -2.98 -5.13
CA GLU A 2 -43.22 -3.54 -4.57
C GLU A 2 -42.84 -2.83 -3.27
N ARG A 3 -42.28 -3.59 -2.30
CA ARG A 3 -41.88 -3.04 -0.98
C ARG A 3 -40.47 -3.49 -0.59
N PRO A 4 -39.40 -2.94 -1.17
CA PRO A 4 -38.00 -3.30 -0.84
C PRO A 4 -37.64 -3.05 0.63
N ARG A 5 -38.34 -2.14 1.33
CA ARG A 5 -38.17 -1.89 2.77
C ARG A 5 -38.37 -3.12 3.65
N ARG A 6 -39.11 -4.14 3.20
CA ARG A 6 -39.32 -5.39 3.96
C ARG A 6 -38.00 -6.04 4.42
N LEU A 7 -36.97 -6.00 3.56
CA LEU A 7 -35.65 -6.55 3.86
C LEU A 7 -34.78 -5.63 4.75
N ARG A 8 -35.24 -4.38 5.02
CA ARG A 8 -34.46 -3.37 5.78
C ARG A 8 -34.99 -3.11 7.18
N LEU A 9 -36.21 -3.55 7.49
CA LEU A 9 -36.92 -3.19 8.72
C LEU A 9 -36.24 -3.72 10.00
N ARG A 10 -35.66 -4.89 9.95
CA ARG A 10 -35.06 -5.54 11.12
C ARG A 10 -33.54 -5.70 10.95
N PRO A 11 -32.74 -5.45 12.00
CA PRO A 11 -31.28 -5.67 11.94
C PRO A 11 -30.92 -7.10 11.54
N SER A 12 -31.62 -8.12 12.07
CA SER A 12 -31.41 -9.53 11.71
C SER A 12 -31.65 -9.79 10.23
N MET A 13 -32.70 -9.19 9.65
CA MET A 13 -32.98 -9.32 8.23
C MET A 13 -31.88 -8.67 7.38
N ARG A 14 -31.43 -7.45 7.76
CA ARG A 14 -30.31 -6.80 7.08
C ARG A 14 -29.02 -7.61 7.13
N ARG A 15 -28.72 -8.27 8.28
CA ARG A 15 -27.58 -9.17 8.38
C ARG A 15 -27.72 -10.41 7.49
N LEU A 16 -28.92 -11.01 7.45
CA LEU A 16 -29.19 -12.22 6.64
C LEU A 16 -28.96 -11.99 5.14
N VAL A 17 -29.36 -10.82 4.61
CA VAL A 17 -29.27 -10.52 3.17
C VAL A 17 -27.99 -9.77 2.79
N ARG A 18 -27.06 -9.60 3.72
CA ARG A 18 -25.79 -8.90 3.47
C ARG A 18 -24.84 -9.81 2.68
N GLU A 19 -24.39 -9.36 1.52
CA GLU A 19 -23.46 -10.09 0.65
C GLU A 19 -21.99 -9.77 0.99
N ILE A 20 -21.70 -8.55 1.45
CA ILE A 20 -20.34 -8.09 1.70
C ILE A 20 -20.02 -8.15 3.19
N SER A 21 -18.96 -8.87 3.53
CA SER A 21 -18.35 -8.85 4.86
C SER A 21 -17.08 -8.01 4.88
N LEU A 22 -16.82 -7.38 6.02
CA LEU A 22 -15.55 -6.78 6.36
C LEU A 22 -15.05 -7.47 7.64
N GLU A 23 -13.83 -7.97 7.60
CA GLU A 23 -13.18 -8.71 8.69
C GLU A 23 -11.74 -8.19 8.83
N PRO A 24 -11.10 -8.28 10.02
CA PRO A 24 -9.72 -7.83 10.22
C PRO A 24 -8.73 -8.40 9.19
N ARG A 25 -8.88 -9.68 8.80
CA ARG A 25 -8.03 -10.32 7.78
C ARG A 25 -8.10 -9.69 6.38
N HIS A 26 -9.06 -8.83 6.12
CA HIS A 26 -9.16 -8.08 4.86
C HIS A 26 -8.38 -6.75 4.90
N LEU A 27 -7.72 -6.44 6.02
CA LEU A 27 -7.02 -5.18 6.23
C LEU A 27 -5.52 -5.42 6.30
N ILE A 28 -4.77 -4.61 5.56
CA ILE A 28 -3.30 -4.54 5.62
C ILE A 28 -2.93 -3.20 6.24
N TRP A 29 -2.07 -3.22 7.24
CA TRP A 29 -1.64 -2.01 7.94
C TRP A 29 -0.31 -1.49 7.39
N PRO A 30 -0.27 -0.30 6.72
CA PRO A 30 0.97 0.35 6.31
C PRO A 30 1.70 0.95 7.51
N LEU A 31 2.99 0.65 7.64
CA LEU A 31 3.86 1.07 8.75
C LEU A 31 5.13 1.71 8.20
N PHE A 32 5.55 2.81 8.82
CA PHE A 32 6.79 3.50 8.52
C PHE A 32 7.83 3.16 9.59
N VAL A 33 9.05 2.82 9.18
CA VAL A 33 10.18 2.52 10.08
C VAL A 33 11.35 3.45 9.82
N HIS A 34 11.99 3.94 10.88
CA HIS A 34 13.20 4.78 10.82
C HIS A 34 14.28 4.27 11.78
N ARG A 35 15.50 4.81 11.66
CA ARG A 35 16.65 4.39 12.48
C ARG A 35 16.72 5.04 13.87
N GLY A 36 15.86 6.01 14.16
CA GLY A 36 15.81 6.67 15.47
C GLY A 36 15.44 5.71 16.59
N PRO A 37 15.84 5.99 17.84
CA PRO A 37 15.54 5.13 18.98
C PRO A 37 14.07 5.18 19.42
N ASP A 38 13.40 6.31 19.21
CA ASP A 38 12.03 6.56 19.64
C ASP A 38 11.09 6.71 18.46
N PRO A 39 9.81 6.31 18.59
CA PRO A 39 8.82 6.55 17.53
C PRO A 39 8.47 8.05 17.42
N GLU A 40 8.27 8.53 16.20
CA GLU A 40 7.96 9.93 15.88
C GLU A 40 6.53 10.08 15.37
N PRO A 41 5.70 10.98 15.95
CA PRO A 41 4.37 11.27 15.42
C PRO A 41 4.43 11.89 14.02
N ILE A 42 3.54 11.46 13.12
CA ILE A 42 3.37 12.06 11.80
C ILE A 42 2.30 13.15 11.91
N ALA A 43 2.72 14.43 11.82
CA ALA A 43 1.84 15.58 12.05
C ALA A 43 0.63 15.60 11.12
N SER A 44 0.83 15.25 9.84
CA SER A 44 -0.23 15.22 8.82
C SER A 44 -1.12 13.97 8.88
N MET A 45 -0.81 13.00 9.77
CA MET A 45 -1.54 11.76 9.95
C MET A 45 -1.77 11.46 11.44
N PRO A 46 -2.70 12.16 12.11
CA PRO A 46 -2.92 12.03 13.55
C PRO A 46 -3.14 10.57 13.99
N GLY A 47 -2.32 10.10 14.95
CA GLY A 47 -2.35 8.72 15.44
C GLY A 47 -1.41 7.76 14.70
N GLN A 48 -0.78 8.18 13.60
CA GLN A 48 0.25 7.39 12.89
C GLN A 48 1.65 7.80 13.31
N LEU A 49 2.58 6.87 13.26
CA LEU A 49 3.97 7.03 13.71
C LEU A 49 4.95 6.62 12.62
N ARG A 50 6.11 7.27 12.60
CA ARG A 50 7.34 6.64 12.12
C ARG A 50 7.88 5.83 13.28
N HIS A 51 7.89 4.54 13.14
CA HIS A 51 8.27 3.62 14.20
C HIS A 51 9.80 3.52 14.32
N SER A 52 10.30 3.53 15.56
CA SER A 52 11.61 2.92 15.81
C SER A 52 11.50 1.40 15.61
N MET A 53 12.61 0.69 15.53
CA MET A 53 12.60 -0.75 15.32
C MET A 53 11.80 -1.49 16.41
N ASP A 54 11.95 -1.13 17.68
CA ASP A 54 11.24 -1.77 18.79
C ASP A 54 9.75 -1.43 18.80
N SER A 55 9.40 -0.20 18.46
CA SER A 55 8.00 0.22 18.27
C SER A 55 7.35 -0.50 17.08
N LEU A 56 8.09 -0.76 16.00
CA LEU A 56 7.61 -1.54 14.85
C LEU A 56 7.28 -2.98 15.25
N LEU A 57 8.12 -3.62 16.06
CA LEU A 57 7.84 -4.99 16.55
C LEU A 57 6.60 -5.01 17.46
N THR A 58 6.41 -3.97 18.28
CA THR A 58 5.17 -3.80 19.05
C THR A 58 3.94 -3.68 18.14
N ALA A 59 4.03 -2.90 17.06
CA ALA A 59 2.95 -2.77 16.08
C ALA A 59 2.69 -4.09 15.32
N ALA A 60 3.74 -4.85 15.01
CA ALA A 60 3.62 -6.18 14.40
C ALA A 60 2.89 -7.17 15.33
N ALA A 61 3.23 -7.18 16.62
CA ALA A 61 2.53 -7.97 17.62
C ALA A 61 1.04 -7.57 17.74
N GLU A 62 0.74 -6.27 17.67
CA GLU A 62 -0.63 -5.77 17.63
C GLU A 62 -1.39 -6.23 16.39
N ALA A 63 -0.76 -6.20 15.20
CA ALA A 63 -1.35 -6.69 13.96
C ALA A 63 -1.75 -8.17 14.07
N VAL A 64 -0.90 -9.01 14.68
CA VAL A 64 -1.20 -10.42 14.98
C VAL A 64 -2.38 -10.53 15.94
N HIS A 65 -2.37 -9.79 17.05
CA HIS A 65 -3.43 -9.81 18.05
C HIS A 65 -4.80 -9.42 17.46
N LEU A 66 -4.81 -8.42 16.58
CA LEU A 66 -6.01 -7.93 15.90
C LEU A 66 -6.40 -8.79 14.69
N GLN A 67 -5.68 -9.87 14.38
CA GLN A 67 -5.92 -10.76 13.25
C GLN A 67 -5.96 -10.03 11.90
N LEU A 68 -5.11 -9.02 11.72
CA LEU A 68 -4.98 -8.32 10.46
C LEU A 68 -4.47 -9.26 9.36
N GLY A 69 -4.82 -9.00 8.12
CA GLY A 69 -4.34 -9.76 6.96
C GLY A 69 -2.84 -9.67 6.74
N GLY A 70 -2.20 -8.63 7.28
CA GLY A 70 -0.75 -8.41 7.21
C GLY A 70 -0.38 -6.96 7.47
N ILE A 71 0.89 -6.67 7.30
CA ILE A 71 1.45 -5.32 7.38
C ILE A 71 2.22 -5.00 6.10
N MET A 72 2.33 -3.71 5.75
CA MET A 72 3.21 -3.24 4.68
C MET A 72 4.24 -2.29 5.25
N VAL A 73 5.53 -2.51 4.96
CA VAL A 73 6.63 -1.76 5.57
C VAL A 73 7.22 -0.77 4.58
N PHE A 74 7.39 0.49 5.03
CA PHE A 74 8.04 1.59 4.34
C PHE A 74 9.24 2.05 5.15
N GLY A 75 10.42 2.20 4.51
CA GLY A 75 11.61 2.74 5.15
C GLY A 75 11.61 4.28 5.12
N VAL A 76 12.06 4.91 6.19
CA VAL A 76 12.28 6.35 6.24
C VAL A 76 13.74 6.59 6.58
N LEU A 77 14.54 6.96 5.58
CA LEU A 77 15.94 7.27 5.77
C LEU A 77 16.14 8.78 6.00
N PRO A 78 17.09 9.16 6.87
CA PRO A 78 17.50 10.55 6.97
C PRO A 78 18.21 11.00 5.68
N GLN A 79 18.11 12.27 5.34
CA GLN A 79 18.59 12.82 4.05
C GLN A 79 20.06 12.49 3.76
N GLN A 80 20.92 12.43 4.78
CA GLN A 80 22.33 12.10 4.63
C GLN A 80 22.62 10.63 4.22
N GLU A 81 21.65 9.74 4.37
CA GLU A 81 21.74 8.34 3.94
C GLU A 81 21.12 8.09 2.55
N LYS A 82 20.45 9.11 2.02
CA LYS A 82 19.88 9.06 0.67
C LYS A 82 20.92 9.42 -0.39
N ASN A 83 20.78 8.89 -1.58
CA ASN A 83 21.66 9.20 -2.71
C ASN A 83 20.92 9.08 -4.05
N ALA A 84 21.55 9.49 -5.13
CA ALA A 84 20.92 9.55 -6.45
C ALA A 84 20.42 8.19 -6.99
N THR A 85 20.95 7.08 -6.50
CA THR A 85 20.54 5.73 -6.94
C THR A 85 19.64 5.01 -5.96
N GLY A 86 19.33 5.62 -4.80
CA GLY A 86 18.51 5.01 -3.77
C GLY A 86 19.08 3.69 -3.23
N SER A 87 20.43 3.62 -3.06
CA SER A 87 21.11 2.35 -2.74
C SER A 87 20.66 1.71 -1.43
N GLY A 88 20.12 2.47 -0.48
CA GLY A 88 19.51 1.95 0.74
C GLY A 88 18.33 1.02 0.52
N ALA A 89 17.66 1.11 -0.65
CA ALA A 89 16.52 0.27 -0.98
C ALA A 89 16.90 -1.21 -1.20
N TYR A 90 18.09 -1.46 -1.78
CA TYR A 90 18.55 -2.78 -2.15
C TYR A 90 19.77 -3.27 -1.34
N ALA A 91 20.19 -2.52 -0.32
CA ALA A 91 21.26 -2.96 0.59
C ALA A 91 20.80 -4.18 1.40
N GLU A 92 21.67 -5.19 1.53
CA GLU A 92 21.36 -6.41 2.30
C GLU A 92 21.11 -6.11 3.79
N ASP A 93 21.81 -5.11 4.34
CA ASP A 93 21.66 -4.56 5.69
C ASP A 93 20.76 -3.32 5.73
N GLY A 94 19.96 -3.11 4.68
CA GLY A 94 19.00 -2.00 4.57
C GLY A 94 17.98 -1.99 5.70
N LEU A 95 17.46 -0.82 6.01
CA LEU A 95 16.50 -0.60 7.11
C LEU A 95 15.27 -1.50 7.00
N VAL A 96 14.67 -1.58 5.80
CA VAL A 96 13.47 -2.41 5.56
C VAL A 96 13.81 -3.89 5.62
N GLN A 97 14.97 -4.32 5.09
CA GLN A 97 15.44 -5.69 5.16
C GLN A 97 15.68 -6.13 6.61
N GLU A 98 16.26 -5.26 7.44
CA GLU A 98 16.42 -5.51 8.88
C GLU A 98 15.04 -5.62 9.57
N ALA A 99 14.13 -4.69 9.28
CA ALA A 99 12.77 -4.70 9.83
C ALA A 99 12.04 -6.00 9.50
N ILE A 100 12.09 -6.44 8.24
CA ILE A 100 11.47 -7.69 7.78
C ILE A 100 12.05 -8.88 8.54
N ARG A 101 13.39 -9.00 8.63
CA ARG A 101 14.04 -10.11 9.35
C ARG A 101 13.61 -10.16 10.81
N ARG A 102 13.57 -9.02 11.51
CA ARG A 102 13.18 -8.96 12.92
C ARG A 102 11.71 -9.31 13.11
N ILE A 103 10.83 -8.80 12.27
CA ILE A 103 9.39 -9.14 12.31
C ILE A 103 9.19 -10.63 12.08
N LYS A 104 9.82 -11.21 11.05
CA LYS A 104 9.67 -12.64 10.74
C LYS A 104 10.32 -13.55 11.79
N ALA A 105 11.32 -13.08 12.52
CA ALA A 105 11.90 -13.83 13.64
C ALA A 105 10.94 -13.93 14.84
N GLU A 106 10.18 -12.87 15.14
CA GLU A 106 9.23 -12.85 16.25
C GLU A 106 7.82 -13.34 15.86
N HIS A 107 7.40 -13.06 14.62
CA HIS A 107 6.06 -13.34 14.10
C HIS A 107 6.14 -14.02 12.72
N PRO A 108 6.59 -15.29 12.63
CA PRO A 108 6.84 -15.98 11.35
C PRO A 108 5.58 -16.10 10.46
N ASP A 109 4.40 -16.16 11.06
CA ASP A 109 3.11 -16.30 10.34
C ASP A 109 2.48 -14.97 9.93
N LEU A 110 2.97 -13.82 10.41
CA LEU A 110 2.47 -12.51 9.98
C LEU A 110 2.92 -12.24 8.55
N LEU A 111 1.96 -11.96 7.64
CA LEU A 111 2.28 -11.56 6.28
C LEU A 111 2.93 -10.17 6.26
N VAL A 112 4.14 -10.10 5.71
CA VAL A 112 4.90 -8.86 5.53
C VAL A 112 4.99 -8.54 4.04
N LEU A 113 4.32 -7.46 3.64
CA LEU A 113 4.42 -6.89 2.31
C LEU A 113 5.54 -5.85 2.32
N ALA A 114 6.42 -5.88 1.32
CA ALA A 114 7.48 -4.88 1.17
C ALA A 114 7.15 -3.94 0.01
N ASP A 115 7.04 -2.64 0.28
CA ASP A 115 6.96 -1.65 -0.80
C ASP A 115 8.28 -1.63 -1.58
N THR A 116 8.18 -1.75 -2.90
CA THR A 116 9.36 -1.79 -3.77
C THR A 116 9.39 -0.54 -4.61
N CYS A 117 10.07 0.48 -4.10
CA CYS A 117 10.25 1.78 -4.72
C CYS A 117 11.62 2.36 -4.32
N LEU A 118 12.04 3.43 -4.99
CA LEU A 118 13.27 4.14 -4.67
C LEU A 118 13.03 5.51 -4.01
N CYS A 119 11.80 6.04 -4.01
CA CYS A 119 11.56 7.43 -3.61
C CYS A 119 11.86 7.75 -2.14
N GLU A 120 11.83 6.78 -1.24
CA GLU A 120 12.22 6.92 0.16
C GLU A 120 13.73 6.95 0.35
N TYR A 121 14.49 6.50 -0.67
CA TYR A 121 15.93 6.28 -0.64
C TYR A 121 16.73 7.19 -1.56
N THR A 122 16.06 7.85 -2.53
CA THR A 122 16.70 8.83 -3.41
C THR A 122 16.75 10.20 -2.76
N ASP A 123 17.84 10.92 -2.96
CA ASP A 123 18.05 12.29 -2.45
C ASP A 123 17.13 13.31 -3.12
N HIS A 124 16.63 13.01 -4.30
CA HIS A 124 15.68 13.81 -5.08
C HIS A 124 14.22 13.41 -4.92
N GLY A 125 13.89 12.31 -4.22
CA GLY A 125 12.53 11.86 -3.93
C GLY A 125 11.73 11.32 -5.13
N HIS A 126 12.32 11.13 -6.31
CA HIS A 126 11.67 10.42 -7.42
C HIS A 126 11.79 8.90 -7.28
N CYS A 127 10.86 8.17 -7.95
CA CYS A 127 10.74 6.71 -7.84
C CYS A 127 11.77 5.93 -8.66
N GLY A 128 12.72 6.59 -9.31
CA GLY A 128 13.72 5.98 -10.18
C GLY A 128 14.96 6.85 -10.37
N ILE A 129 15.88 6.38 -11.19
CA ILE A 129 17.08 7.10 -11.60
C ILE A 129 16.68 8.33 -12.40
N VAL A 130 17.27 9.48 -12.07
CA VAL A 130 17.04 10.72 -12.81
C VAL A 130 18.18 10.95 -13.80
N HIS A 131 17.82 11.13 -15.05
CA HIS A 131 18.73 11.53 -16.13
C HIS A 131 18.12 12.72 -16.88
N GLU A 132 18.87 13.79 -17.09
CA GLU A 132 18.43 15.02 -17.78
C GLU A 132 17.10 15.60 -17.25
N GLY A 133 16.87 15.53 -15.93
CA GLY A 133 15.68 16.08 -15.26
C GLY A 133 14.41 15.21 -15.38
N THR A 134 14.52 14.00 -15.92
CA THR A 134 13.41 13.03 -16.01
C THR A 134 13.81 11.69 -15.38
N VAL A 135 12.83 10.86 -15.03
CA VAL A 135 13.10 9.50 -14.55
C VAL A 135 13.42 8.62 -15.75
N ASP A 136 14.60 7.99 -15.73
CA ASP A 136 15.00 6.97 -16.69
C ASP A 136 14.36 5.64 -16.31
N ASN A 137 13.39 5.22 -17.11
CA ASN A 137 12.62 3.99 -16.89
C ASN A 137 13.52 2.76 -16.84
N ASP A 138 14.31 2.54 -17.89
CA ASP A 138 15.05 1.28 -18.08
C ASP A 138 16.21 1.14 -17.09
N ALA A 139 16.93 2.23 -16.80
CA ALA A 139 17.95 2.23 -15.76
C ALA A 139 17.38 1.95 -14.36
N THR A 140 16.10 2.29 -14.13
CA THR A 140 15.43 2.06 -12.85
C THR A 140 15.05 0.59 -12.65
N LEU A 141 14.72 -0.15 -13.71
CA LEU A 141 14.26 -1.55 -13.63
C LEU A 141 15.26 -2.46 -12.92
N GLU A 142 16.55 -2.29 -13.20
CA GLU A 142 17.61 -3.09 -12.56
C GLU A 142 17.65 -2.88 -11.03
N LEU A 143 17.45 -1.63 -10.58
CA LEU A 143 17.46 -1.31 -9.15
C LEU A 143 16.20 -1.81 -8.43
N LEU A 144 15.04 -1.74 -9.09
CA LEU A 144 13.80 -2.31 -8.55
C LEU A 144 13.90 -3.85 -8.44
N ALA A 145 14.50 -4.50 -9.42
CA ALA A 145 14.75 -5.94 -9.40
C ALA A 145 15.69 -6.33 -8.23
N LYS A 146 16.79 -5.58 -8.01
CA LYS A 146 17.71 -5.78 -6.87
C LYS A 146 16.99 -5.56 -5.54
N THR A 147 16.15 -4.53 -5.45
CA THR A 147 15.36 -4.22 -4.25
C THR A 147 14.43 -5.40 -3.91
N ALA A 148 13.65 -5.88 -4.89
CA ALA A 148 12.75 -7.00 -4.71
C ALA A 148 13.46 -8.27 -4.22
N VAL A 149 14.60 -8.61 -4.82
CA VAL A 149 15.40 -9.79 -4.41
C VAL A 149 15.94 -9.61 -2.99
N SER A 150 16.42 -8.43 -2.62
CA SER A 150 16.93 -8.17 -1.26
C SER A 150 15.82 -8.26 -0.21
N GLN A 151 14.62 -7.75 -0.52
CA GLN A 151 13.44 -7.84 0.33
C GLN A 151 12.95 -9.30 0.49
N ALA A 152 12.87 -10.06 -0.60
CA ALA A 152 12.52 -11.49 -0.56
C ALA A 152 13.55 -12.30 0.26
N ARG A 153 14.86 -12.02 0.11
CA ARG A 153 15.94 -12.63 0.87
C ARG A 153 15.86 -12.30 2.37
N ALA A 154 15.34 -11.12 2.71
CA ALA A 154 15.08 -10.72 4.09
C ALA A 154 13.84 -11.43 4.70
N GLY A 155 13.01 -12.08 3.89
CA GLY A 155 11.82 -12.80 4.32
C GLY A 155 10.48 -12.10 4.04
N ALA A 156 10.44 -11.10 3.14
CA ALA A 156 9.17 -10.53 2.70
C ALA A 156 8.29 -11.61 2.05
N ASP A 157 7.05 -11.68 2.45
CA ASP A 157 6.08 -12.64 1.91
C ASP A 157 5.49 -12.18 0.57
N VAL A 158 5.43 -10.86 0.34
CA VAL A 158 4.88 -10.25 -0.88
C VAL A 158 5.76 -9.07 -1.30
N ILE A 159 6.12 -9.01 -2.57
CA ILE A 159 6.78 -7.86 -3.18
C ILE A 159 5.74 -6.95 -3.81
N ALA A 160 5.80 -5.65 -3.49
CA ALA A 160 4.75 -4.70 -3.89
C ALA A 160 5.35 -3.50 -4.66
N PRO A 161 5.64 -3.64 -5.98
CA PRO A 161 6.24 -2.57 -6.78
C PRO A 161 5.30 -1.38 -6.94
N SER A 162 5.75 -0.21 -6.50
CA SER A 162 4.98 1.03 -6.48
C SER A 162 5.59 2.17 -7.31
N ALA A 163 6.70 1.91 -8.01
CA ALA A 163 7.43 2.94 -8.76
C ALA A 163 6.74 3.38 -10.05
N MET A 164 5.87 2.58 -10.63
CA MET A 164 5.16 2.84 -11.90
C MET A 164 6.14 2.96 -13.09
N MET A 165 7.13 2.08 -13.15
CA MET A 165 8.01 1.96 -14.32
C MET A 165 7.44 0.92 -15.28
N ASP A 166 7.46 1.22 -16.58
CA ASP A 166 7.10 0.26 -17.63
C ASP A 166 8.00 -0.96 -17.54
N GLY A 167 7.44 -2.17 -17.51
CA GLY A 167 8.20 -3.41 -17.40
C GLY A 167 8.69 -3.78 -15.99
N GLN A 168 8.33 -3.00 -14.97
CA GLN A 168 8.83 -3.26 -13.60
C GLN A 168 8.43 -4.65 -13.06
N VAL A 169 7.20 -5.11 -13.35
CA VAL A 169 6.73 -6.42 -12.89
C VAL A 169 7.51 -7.54 -13.57
N ALA A 170 7.73 -7.45 -14.88
CA ALA A 170 8.53 -8.43 -15.63
C ALA A 170 9.97 -8.52 -15.11
N ALA A 171 10.62 -7.36 -14.90
CA ALA A 171 11.99 -7.30 -14.39
C ALA A 171 12.10 -7.91 -12.97
N ILE A 172 11.16 -7.57 -12.07
CA ILE A 172 11.10 -8.10 -10.71
C ILE A 172 10.82 -9.61 -10.73
N ARG A 173 9.85 -10.08 -11.53
CA ARG A 173 9.52 -11.51 -11.61
C ARG A 173 10.72 -12.33 -12.09
N ALA A 174 11.37 -11.89 -13.17
CA ALA A 174 12.55 -12.57 -13.69
C ALA A 174 13.70 -12.62 -12.65
N ALA A 175 13.91 -11.53 -11.90
CA ALA A 175 14.96 -11.49 -10.88
C ALA A 175 14.66 -12.38 -9.67
N LEU A 176 13.41 -12.40 -9.20
CA LEU A 176 12.96 -13.27 -8.12
C LEU A 176 13.11 -14.74 -8.51
N ASP A 177 12.67 -15.12 -9.71
CA ASP A 177 12.77 -16.50 -10.21
C ASP A 177 14.24 -16.93 -10.33
N GLY A 178 15.08 -16.06 -10.92
CA GLY A 178 16.52 -16.32 -11.06
C GLY A 178 17.28 -16.40 -9.74
N ALA A 179 16.78 -15.74 -8.69
CA ALA A 179 17.36 -15.80 -7.34
C ALA A 179 16.79 -16.92 -6.45
N GLY A 180 15.88 -17.76 -6.98
CA GLY A 180 15.28 -18.89 -6.26
C GLY A 180 14.01 -18.53 -5.46
N PHE A 181 13.43 -17.35 -5.67
CA PHE A 181 12.21 -16.87 -5.02
C PHE A 181 10.97 -16.95 -5.93
N ALA A 182 10.90 -17.98 -6.77
CA ALA A 182 9.77 -18.21 -7.67
C ALA A 182 8.40 -18.32 -6.93
N GLY A 183 8.43 -18.69 -5.65
CA GLY A 183 7.22 -18.76 -4.81
C GLY A 183 6.79 -17.43 -4.18
N THR A 184 7.55 -16.34 -4.35
CA THR A 184 7.20 -15.03 -3.77
C THR A 184 6.23 -14.28 -4.68
N PRO A 185 4.98 -13.99 -4.26
CA PRO A 185 4.00 -13.30 -5.07
C PRO A 185 4.31 -11.81 -5.22
N ILE A 186 3.81 -11.23 -6.33
CA ILE A 186 3.89 -9.81 -6.64
C ILE A 186 2.50 -9.18 -6.54
N LEU A 187 2.35 -8.17 -5.66
CA LEU A 187 1.21 -7.26 -5.62
C LEU A 187 1.55 -5.98 -6.39
N SER A 188 1.16 -5.90 -7.65
CA SER A 188 1.44 -4.70 -8.42
C SER A 188 0.51 -3.53 -8.06
N TYR A 189 1.09 -2.34 -7.94
CA TYR A 189 0.35 -1.07 -7.95
C TYR A 189 -0.09 -0.72 -9.39
N ALA A 190 -0.75 -1.67 -10.04
CA ALA A 190 -1.05 -1.64 -11.46
C ALA A 190 -1.82 -0.40 -11.92
N VAL A 191 -2.66 0.17 -11.04
CA VAL A 191 -3.44 1.37 -11.34
C VAL A 191 -3.17 2.41 -10.27
N LYS A 192 -2.11 3.21 -10.47
CA LYS A 192 -1.68 4.25 -9.53
C LYS A 192 -1.67 5.61 -10.20
N TYR A 193 -2.55 6.48 -9.77
CA TYR A 193 -2.72 7.84 -10.30
C TYR A 193 -1.76 8.85 -9.66
N ALA A 194 -1.38 9.88 -10.41
CA ALA A 194 -0.70 11.06 -9.91
C ALA A 194 -1.69 11.88 -9.07
N SER A 195 -1.66 11.68 -7.75
CA SER A 195 -2.74 12.14 -6.88
C SER A 195 -2.28 13.15 -5.84
N ALA A 196 -3.12 14.16 -5.61
CA ALA A 196 -2.98 15.11 -4.50
C ALA A 196 -3.20 14.45 -3.12
N PHE A 197 -3.88 13.30 -3.07
CA PHE A 197 -4.12 12.54 -1.82
C PHE A 197 -2.86 11.90 -1.23
N TYR A 198 -1.69 12.02 -1.87
CA TYR A 198 -0.41 11.53 -1.33
C TYR A 198 0.33 12.56 -0.45
N GLY A 199 -0.21 13.76 -0.24
CA GLY A 199 0.45 14.79 0.57
C GLY A 199 0.95 14.27 1.92
N PRO A 200 0.09 13.69 2.78
CA PRO A 200 0.52 13.19 4.08
C PRO A 200 1.51 12.01 4.01
N PHE A 201 1.46 11.18 2.96
CA PHE A 201 2.47 10.12 2.75
C PHE A 201 3.85 10.71 2.46
N ARG A 202 3.93 11.78 1.65
CA ARG A 202 5.20 12.45 1.34
C ARG A 202 5.84 13.03 2.60
N ASP A 203 5.02 13.55 3.51
CA ASP A 203 5.47 13.96 4.85
C ASP A 203 5.95 12.75 5.67
N ALA A 204 5.13 11.69 5.75
CA ALA A 204 5.45 10.50 6.53
C ALA A 204 6.74 9.79 6.10
N ALA A 205 6.95 9.63 4.79
CA ALA A 205 8.08 8.91 4.19
C ALA A 205 9.28 9.81 3.87
N ASP A 206 9.19 11.12 4.14
CA ASP A 206 10.20 12.11 3.73
C ASP A 206 10.61 11.94 2.25
N SER A 207 9.60 11.81 1.35
CA SER A 207 9.78 11.44 -0.05
C SER A 207 9.15 12.44 -1.02
N ALA A 208 9.06 13.71 -0.64
CA ALA A 208 8.61 14.76 -1.54
C ALA A 208 9.61 14.94 -2.69
N PRO A 209 9.16 15.02 -3.97
CA PRO A 209 10.05 15.30 -5.08
C PRO A 209 10.76 16.65 -4.88
N ALA A 210 12.09 16.67 -5.04
CA ALA A 210 12.89 17.90 -4.94
C ALA A 210 12.67 18.85 -6.13
N PHE A 211 12.15 18.34 -7.24
CA PHE A 211 11.80 19.10 -8.45
C PHE A 211 10.64 18.44 -9.19
N GLY A 212 9.89 19.21 -10.00
CA GLY A 212 8.80 18.70 -10.81
C GLY A 212 7.71 17.99 -10.01
N ASP A 213 7.15 16.95 -10.60
CA ASP A 213 6.15 16.07 -9.98
C ASP A 213 6.31 14.64 -10.51
N ARG A 214 5.32 13.78 -10.29
CA ARG A 214 5.32 12.37 -10.71
C ARG A 214 4.37 12.09 -11.88
N SER A 215 3.84 13.11 -12.54
CA SER A 215 2.84 12.96 -13.63
C SER A 215 3.42 12.34 -14.89
N SER A 216 4.77 12.32 -15.05
CA SER A 216 5.42 11.70 -16.19
C SER A 216 5.43 10.17 -16.14
N TYR A 217 5.18 9.55 -14.96
CA TYR A 217 5.18 8.09 -14.80
C TYR A 217 4.02 7.54 -13.94
N GLN A 218 3.27 8.38 -13.27
CA GLN A 218 2.00 7.98 -12.64
C GLN A 218 0.84 8.38 -13.54
N MET A 219 -0.25 7.63 -13.51
CA MET A 219 -1.39 7.81 -14.39
C MET A 219 -2.05 9.18 -14.20
N ASP A 220 -2.53 9.76 -15.29
CA ASP A 220 -3.26 11.03 -15.25
C ASP A 220 -4.63 10.84 -14.54
N PRO A 221 -4.94 11.65 -13.52
CA PRO A 221 -6.27 11.64 -12.88
C PRO A 221 -7.44 11.86 -13.82
N ALA A 222 -7.22 12.51 -14.96
CA ALA A 222 -8.21 12.74 -16.01
C ALA A 222 -8.17 11.66 -17.11
N GLY A 223 -7.29 10.65 -16.99
CA GLY A 223 -7.19 9.53 -17.93
C GLY A 223 -8.46 8.69 -17.94
N GLY A 224 -8.72 8.04 -19.09
CA GLY A 224 -9.90 7.19 -19.26
C GLY A 224 -9.72 5.79 -18.69
N TYR A 225 -10.83 5.05 -18.57
CA TYR A 225 -10.82 3.66 -18.06
C TYR A 225 -9.94 2.70 -18.89
N TRP A 226 -9.78 2.96 -20.19
CA TRP A 226 -8.94 2.14 -21.05
C TRP A 226 -7.47 2.17 -20.62
N ASP A 227 -7.01 3.29 -20.08
CA ASP A 227 -5.64 3.43 -19.58
C ASP A 227 -5.43 2.56 -18.33
N ALA A 228 -6.35 2.63 -17.37
CA ALA A 228 -6.33 1.76 -16.19
C ALA A 228 -6.39 0.26 -16.53
N LEU A 229 -7.21 -0.11 -17.54
CA LEU A 229 -7.30 -1.48 -17.99
C LEU A 229 -6.03 -1.93 -18.69
N ARG A 230 -5.42 -1.05 -19.50
CA ARG A 230 -4.16 -1.33 -20.22
C ARG A 230 -3.00 -1.56 -19.24
N GLU A 231 -2.83 -0.67 -18.26
CA GLU A 231 -1.79 -0.81 -17.24
C GLU A 231 -1.95 -2.14 -16.48
N ALA A 232 -3.17 -2.45 -16.02
CA ALA A 232 -3.45 -3.70 -15.34
C ALA A 232 -3.24 -4.94 -16.24
N GLU A 233 -3.53 -4.85 -17.55
CA GLU A 233 -3.30 -5.95 -18.51
C GLU A 233 -1.81 -6.17 -18.79
N ILE A 234 -1.00 -5.12 -18.76
CA ILE A 234 0.45 -5.21 -18.91
C ILE A 234 1.02 -5.94 -17.68
N ASP A 235 0.72 -5.46 -16.49
CA ASP A 235 1.20 -6.05 -15.24
C ASP A 235 0.73 -7.52 -15.06
N ASP A 236 -0.51 -7.82 -15.46
CA ASP A 236 -1.03 -9.18 -15.48
C ASP A 236 -0.19 -10.12 -16.36
N ARG A 237 0.14 -9.68 -17.58
CA ARG A 237 0.97 -10.44 -18.53
C ARG A 237 2.44 -10.55 -18.08
N GLU A 238 2.93 -9.57 -17.37
CA GLU A 238 4.29 -9.52 -16.83
C GLU A 238 4.48 -10.41 -15.59
N GLY A 239 3.39 -10.96 -15.03
CA GLY A 239 3.44 -11.92 -13.97
C GLY A 239 3.06 -11.39 -12.58
N ALA A 240 2.32 -10.28 -12.49
CA ALA A 240 1.69 -9.88 -11.23
C ALA A 240 0.69 -10.94 -10.76
N ASP A 241 0.74 -11.31 -9.48
CA ASP A 241 -0.20 -12.26 -8.87
C ASP A 241 -1.45 -11.56 -8.36
N MET A 242 -1.32 -10.30 -7.97
CA MET A 242 -2.39 -9.45 -7.44
C MET A 242 -2.26 -8.05 -8.04
N LEU A 243 -3.40 -7.36 -8.22
CA LEU A 243 -3.45 -6.02 -8.80
C LEU A 243 -4.05 -5.03 -7.78
N MET A 244 -3.56 -3.80 -7.75
CA MET A 244 -4.01 -2.77 -6.80
C MET A 244 -4.39 -1.47 -7.49
N VAL A 245 -5.46 -0.83 -6.98
CA VAL A 245 -5.86 0.54 -7.32
C VAL A 245 -5.43 1.50 -6.22
N LYS A 246 -4.75 2.59 -6.58
CA LYS A 246 -4.27 3.63 -5.66
C LYS A 246 -4.37 5.04 -6.28
N PRO A 247 -4.99 6.02 -5.60
CA PRO A 247 -5.83 5.92 -4.40
C PRO A 247 -7.12 5.13 -4.61
N ALA A 248 -7.79 4.72 -3.51
CA ALA A 248 -8.94 3.84 -3.65
C ALA A 248 -10.28 4.57 -3.82
N LEU A 249 -10.64 5.52 -2.94
CA LEU A 249 -11.97 6.14 -2.97
C LEU A 249 -12.18 7.01 -4.21
N PRO A 250 -11.24 7.90 -4.63
CA PRO A 250 -11.44 8.72 -5.83
C PRO A 250 -11.53 7.92 -7.13
N TYR A 251 -11.00 6.69 -7.13
CA TYR A 251 -10.95 5.81 -8.30
C TYR A 251 -11.64 4.46 -8.04
N MET A 252 -12.66 4.49 -7.15
CA MET A 252 -13.43 3.28 -6.81
C MET A 252 -14.21 2.73 -8.01
N ASP A 253 -14.52 3.55 -8.99
CA ASP A 253 -15.15 3.21 -10.26
C ASP A 253 -14.30 2.26 -11.12
N VAL A 254 -12.97 2.27 -10.95
CA VAL A 254 -12.05 1.37 -11.67
C VAL A 254 -12.09 -0.05 -11.10
N LEU A 255 -12.30 -0.23 -9.79
CA LEU A 255 -12.29 -1.55 -9.15
C LEU A 255 -13.28 -2.56 -9.77
N PRO A 256 -14.57 -2.20 -10.05
CA PRO A 256 -15.50 -3.12 -10.71
C PRO A 256 -15.08 -3.50 -12.13
N LEU A 257 -14.42 -2.59 -12.85
CA LEU A 257 -13.91 -2.86 -14.19
C LEU A 257 -12.79 -3.90 -14.15
N LEU A 258 -11.82 -3.73 -13.25
CA LEU A 258 -10.76 -4.71 -13.04
C LEU A 258 -11.35 -6.05 -12.57
N LYS A 259 -12.33 -6.04 -11.66
CA LYS A 259 -12.97 -7.25 -11.15
C LYS A 259 -13.68 -8.06 -12.24
N GLN A 260 -14.25 -7.40 -13.22
CA GLN A 260 -14.89 -8.05 -14.36
C GLN A 260 -13.87 -8.60 -15.37
N ARG A 261 -12.73 -7.92 -15.50
CA ARG A 261 -11.72 -8.22 -16.53
C ARG A 261 -10.71 -9.28 -16.08
N PHE A 262 -10.30 -9.27 -14.78
CA PHE A 262 -9.23 -10.10 -14.24
C PHE A 262 -9.75 -11.11 -13.21
N HIS A 263 -9.24 -12.35 -13.28
CA HIS A 263 -9.49 -13.40 -12.31
C HIS A 263 -8.39 -13.47 -11.23
N LYS A 264 -7.85 -12.29 -10.85
CA LYS A 264 -6.81 -12.14 -9.82
C LYS A 264 -7.36 -11.43 -8.59
N PRO A 265 -6.75 -11.63 -7.41
CA PRO A 265 -7.09 -10.83 -6.24
C PRO A 265 -6.83 -9.34 -6.53
N LEU A 266 -7.80 -8.51 -6.13
CA LEU A 266 -7.69 -7.05 -6.23
C LEU A 266 -7.51 -6.45 -4.85
N ALA A 267 -6.57 -5.52 -4.74
CA ALA A 267 -6.36 -4.66 -3.58
C ALA A 267 -6.82 -3.23 -3.86
N ALA A 268 -7.17 -2.53 -2.80
CA ALA A 268 -7.45 -1.10 -2.83
C ALA A 268 -6.60 -0.40 -1.76
N TYR A 269 -5.93 0.70 -2.09
CA TYR A 269 -5.17 1.47 -1.11
C TYR A 269 -5.96 2.70 -0.67
N HIS A 270 -6.52 2.64 0.54
CA HIS A 270 -7.11 3.79 1.25
C HIS A 270 -5.98 4.65 1.80
N VAL A 271 -5.59 5.68 1.02
CA VAL A 271 -4.30 6.38 1.18
C VAL A 271 -4.30 7.43 2.30
N SER A 272 -3.12 7.99 2.53
CA SER A 272 -2.85 8.95 3.60
C SER A 272 -3.72 10.21 3.57
N GLY A 273 -4.03 10.75 2.39
CA GLY A 273 -4.93 11.90 2.25
C GLY A 273 -6.38 11.56 2.60
N GLU A 274 -6.84 10.37 2.22
CA GLU A 274 -8.16 9.87 2.58
C GLU A 274 -8.26 9.66 4.10
N TYR A 275 -7.22 9.10 4.72
CA TYR A 275 -7.08 8.98 6.18
C TYR A 275 -7.14 10.35 6.86
N ALA A 276 -6.30 11.30 6.43
CA ALA A 276 -6.19 12.62 7.02
C ALA A 276 -7.50 13.41 6.92
N MET A 277 -8.23 13.32 5.79
CA MET A 277 -9.53 13.95 5.60
C MET A 277 -10.57 13.45 6.60
N VAL A 278 -10.64 12.14 6.82
CA VAL A 278 -11.57 11.54 7.80
C VAL A 278 -11.19 11.98 9.22
N LYS A 279 -9.89 11.89 9.59
CA LYS A 279 -9.41 12.35 10.90
C LYS A 279 -9.73 13.83 11.15
N ALA A 280 -9.46 14.69 10.17
CA ALA A 280 -9.74 16.12 10.30
C ALA A 280 -11.23 16.41 10.50
N ALA A 281 -12.11 15.78 9.74
CA ALA A 281 -13.55 15.95 9.87
C ALA A 281 -14.08 15.39 11.20
N ALA A 282 -13.56 14.25 11.64
CA ALA A 282 -13.94 13.63 12.91
C ALA A 282 -13.50 14.47 14.12
N LEU A 283 -12.27 14.99 14.11
CA LEU A 283 -11.74 15.87 15.15
C LEU A 283 -12.58 17.16 15.31
N ASN A 284 -13.18 17.64 14.23
CA ASN A 284 -14.11 18.78 14.26
C ASN A 284 -15.55 18.39 14.60
N GLY A 285 -15.83 17.11 14.86
CA GLY A 285 -17.19 16.64 15.20
C GLY A 285 -18.19 16.67 14.03
N TRP A 286 -17.71 16.79 12.78
CA TRP A 286 -18.59 16.86 11.60
C TRP A 286 -19.06 15.49 11.12
N ILE A 287 -18.31 14.44 11.43
CA ILE A 287 -18.62 13.06 11.08
C ILE A 287 -18.33 12.12 12.26
N ASP A 288 -19.00 10.97 12.28
CA ASP A 288 -18.68 9.84 13.14
C ASP A 288 -17.57 9.02 12.46
N GLU A 289 -16.37 9.03 13.04
CA GLU A 289 -15.17 8.38 12.49
C GLU A 289 -15.40 6.88 12.26
N ARG A 290 -15.85 6.14 13.30
CA ARG A 290 -16.08 4.70 13.22
C ARG A 290 -17.03 4.35 12.07
N ARG A 291 -18.14 5.06 11.95
CA ARG A 291 -19.15 4.80 10.93
C ARG A 291 -18.64 5.10 9.53
N VAL A 292 -17.98 6.23 9.32
CA VAL A 292 -17.46 6.64 8.00
C VAL A 292 -16.35 5.70 7.55
N VAL A 293 -15.42 5.33 8.44
CA VAL A 293 -14.34 4.40 8.11
C VAL A 293 -14.89 3.03 7.72
N LEU A 294 -15.77 2.43 8.54
CA LEU A 294 -16.34 1.12 8.24
C LEU A 294 -17.19 1.14 6.97
N GLU A 295 -17.92 2.22 6.70
CA GLU A 295 -18.70 2.38 5.46
C GLU A 295 -17.78 2.47 4.24
N SER A 296 -16.70 3.23 4.31
CA SER A 296 -15.71 3.36 3.23
C SER A 296 -15.04 2.03 2.92
N LEU A 297 -14.58 1.29 3.94
CA LEU A 297 -13.96 -0.01 3.76
C LEU A 297 -14.93 -1.05 3.17
N VAL A 298 -16.19 -1.05 3.62
CA VAL A 298 -17.24 -1.90 3.02
C VAL A 298 -17.52 -1.49 1.58
N ALA A 299 -17.48 -0.19 1.25
CA ALA A 299 -17.68 0.29 -0.12
C ALA A 299 -16.57 -0.20 -1.06
N LEU A 300 -15.31 -0.16 -0.63
CA LEU A 300 -14.17 -0.70 -1.38
C LEU A 300 -14.29 -2.22 -1.58
N ARG A 301 -14.69 -2.95 -0.54
CA ARG A 301 -14.98 -4.39 -0.64
C ARG A 301 -16.10 -4.67 -1.64
N ARG A 302 -17.18 -3.92 -1.59
CA ARG A 302 -18.32 -4.03 -2.53
C ARG A 302 -17.91 -3.72 -3.95
N ALA A 303 -17.01 -2.75 -4.16
CA ALA A 303 -16.48 -2.42 -5.48
C ALA A 303 -15.60 -3.52 -6.09
N GLY A 304 -15.11 -4.46 -5.29
CA GLY A 304 -14.37 -5.62 -5.80
C GLY A 304 -13.04 -5.92 -5.12
N ALA A 305 -12.56 -5.07 -4.21
CA ALA A 305 -11.33 -5.33 -3.49
C ALA A 305 -11.47 -6.55 -2.56
N GLN A 306 -10.55 -7.51 -2.64
CA GLN A 306 -10.45 -8.62 -1.70
C GLN A 306 -9.82 -8.20 -0.38
N PHE A 307 -8.92 -7.24 -0.40
CA PHE A 307 -8.32 -6.67 0.79
C PHE A 307 -8.01 -5.19 0.57
N VAL A 308 -7.84 -4.46 1.66
CA VAL A 308 -7.64 -3.02 1.65
C VAL A 308 -6.42 -2.65 2.49
N LEU A 309 -5.49 -1.92 1.89
CA LEU A 309 -4.43 -1.26 2.63
C LEU A 309 -5.00 0.02 3.23
N THR A 310 -4.89 0.19 4.54
CA THR A 310 -5.44 1.37 5.22
C THR A 310 -4.74 1.66 6.54
N TYR A 311 -4.51 2.93 6.82
CA TYR A 311 -3.99 3.39 8.10
C TYR A 311 -5.01 3.25 9.25
N PHE A 312 -6.29 3.02 8.94
CA PHE A 312 -7.32 2.66 9.91
C PHE A 312 -7.36 1.16 10.25
N ALA A 313 -6.43 0.34 9.77
CA ALA A 313 -6.49 -1.10 9.97
C ALA A 313 -6.63 -1.50 11.44
N PRO A 314 -5.83 -0.98 12.41
CA PRO A 314 -6.00 -1.36 13.81
C PRO A 314 -7.31 -0.86 14.42
N ASP A 315 -7.72 0.38 14.13
CA ASP A 315 -8.98 0.93 14.65
C ASP A 315 -10.18 0.15 14.10
N ALA A 316 -10.22 -0.07 12.80
CA ALA A 316 -11.28 -0.83 12.14
C ALA A 316 -11.35 -2.28 12.66
N ALA A 317 -10.21 -2.94 12.87
CA ALA A 317 -10.17 -4.29 13.42
C ALA A 317 -10.73 -4.33 14.85
N ARG A 318 -10.33 -3.39 15.73
CA ARG A 318 -10.90 -3.29 17.09
C ARG A 318 -12.42 -3.12 17.04
N TRP A 319 -12.92 -2.20 16.21
CA TRP A 319 -14.36 -1.97 16.06
C TRP A 319 -15.13 -3.18 15.52
N LEU A 320 -14.50 -3.99 14.65
CA LEU A 320 -15.10 -5.22 14.11
C LEU A 320 -15.11 -6.35 15.14
N LEU A 321 -14.14 -6.40 16.04
CA LEU A 321 -14.05 -7.41 17.10
C LEU A 321 -14.98 -7.10 18.28
N GLU A 322 -15.30 -5.82 18.52
CA GLU A 322 -16.26 -5.38 19.53
C GLU A 322 -17.74 -5.66 19.14
N GLY A 323 -18.07 -5.84 17.86
CA GLY A 323 -19.41 -6.09 17.32
C GLY A 323 -20.02 -4.82 16.75
#